data_22eacb418e75187c77c10d82fc02ff34
#
_entry.id   22eacb418e75187c77c10d82fc02ff34
#
_cell.length_a   1.000
_cell.length_b   1.000
_cell.length_c   1.000
_cell.angle_alpha   90.00
_cell.angle_beta   90.00
_cell.angle_gamma   90.00
#
_symmetry.space_group_name_H-M   'P 1'
#
loop_
_entity.id
_entity.type
_entity.pdbx_description
1 polymer ?
#
loop_
_entity_poly.entity_id
_entity_poly.type
_entity_poly.pdbx_seq_one_letter_code
_entity_poly.pdbx_strand_id
1 'polypeptide(L)'
;GYTAKFFHDYLHLNDQLEKASSGHHINEVDEFDSIIRDADRIASKIDRNDENFDFEENHKKTRYQYITSRLSSIMGNIDFGQTIYDSKFKLTSIDQCMNPCRNNIEQNTIESIEEYKKLFTQFIEEIKFDNLLIGKPTPYKYHRMYSLLYKYTTLIPSSTYETNNQTVSLFDHLKLTTAIASCLSQNNCNNFYMLEFDVSGIQSFIYKITEGSKTKTNIAKSLRGRSAFVTLITNAITYTILDKFKLTQANIIFNTGGGALLLLPYLDDTEKIIHNTFNTITKELYKRFNTSLSVVYAIEKVDKFELSN
;
A
#
# COMPACT_ATOMS: atom_id res chain seq x y z
N GLY A 1 -11.99 -16.34 -14.76
CA GLY A 1 -12.73 -15.27 -14.06
C GLY A 1 -12.58 -13.92 -14.76
N TYR A 2 -13.22 -12.88 -14.26
CA TYR A 2 -13.14 -11.53 -14.86
C TYR A 2 -11.71 -10.99 -14.90
N THR A 3 -10.89 -11.29 -13.90
CA THR A 3 -9.48 -10.87 -13.82
C THR A 3 -8.64 -11.50 -14.93
N ALA A 4 -8.79 -12.81 -15.17
CA ALA A 4 -8.09 -13.49 -16.27
C ALA A 4 -8.49 -12.92 -17.64
N LYS A 5 -9.80 -12.69 -17.84
CA LYS A 5 -10.29 -12.01 -19.04
C LYS A 5 -9.72 -10.61 -19.21
N PHE A 6 -9.58 -9.87 -18.13
CA PHE A 6 -8.92 -8.56 -18.13
C PHE A 6 -7.45 -8.67 -18.57
N PHE A 7 -6.69 -9.61 -18.01
CA PHE A 7 -5.30 -9.82 -18.42
C PHE A 7 -5.18 -10.25 -19.88
N HIS A 8 -6.07 -11.13 -20.35
CA HIS A 8 -6.10 -11.58 -21.74
C HIS A 8 -6.49 -10.46 -22.71
N ASP A 9 -7.65 -9.82 -22.49
CA ASP A 9 -8.27 -8.91 -23.45
C ASP A 9 -7.59 -7.53 -23.49
N TYR A 10 -6.98 -7.11 -22.40
CA TYR A 10 -6.46 -5.74 -22.25
C TYR A 10 -4.96 -5.67 -22.00
N LEU A 11 -4.38 -6.64 -21.29
CA LEU A 11 -2.96 -6.60 -20.94
C LEU A 11 -2.08 -7.40 -21.88
N HIS A 12 -2.63 -8.33 -22.65
CA HIS A 12 -1.87 -9.24 -23.52
C HIS A 12 -0.62 -9.79 -22.81
N LEU A 13 -0.75 -10.07 -21.50
CA LEU A 13 0.32 -10.62 -20.70
C LEU A 13 0.54 -12.08 -21.09
N ASN A 14 1.72 -12.60 -20.78
CA ASN A 14 2.02 -13.99 -21.10
C ASN A 14 1.05 -14.94 -20.38
N ASP A 15 0.87 -16.12 -20.93
CA ASP A 15 -0.06 -17.15 -20.45
C ASP A 15 0.14 -17.50 -18.96
N GLN A 16 1.35 -17.30 -18.42
CA GLN A 16 1.68 -17.58 -17.03
C GLN A 16 0.99 -16.60 -16.06
N LEU A 17 0.97 -15.30 -16.38
CA LEU A 17 0.29 -14.29 -15.56
C LEU A 17 -1.24 -14.39 -15.67
N GLU A 18 -1.73 -14.79 -16.84
CA GLU A 18 -3.15 -15.07 -17.05
C GLU A 18 -3.61 -16.27 -16.20
N LYS A 19 -2.81 -17.36 -16.20
CA LYS A 19 -3.06 -18.53 -15.36
C LYS A 19 -3.00 -18.18 -13.87
N ALA A 20 -1.98 -17.44 -13.42
CA ALA A 20 -1.84 -17.03 -12.03
C ALA A 20 -3.05 -16.23 -11.54
N SER A 21 -3.58 -15.33 -12.37
CA SER A 21 -4.77 -14.52 -12.02
C SER A 21 -6.07 -15.32 -11.95
N SER A 22 -6.16 -16.47 -12.63
CA SER A 22 -7.34 -17.34 -12.66
C SER A 22 -7.19 -18.57 -11.77
N GLY A 23 -5.95 -18.99 -11.50
CA GLY A 23 -5.60 -20.25 -10.87
C GLY A 23 -5.57 -20.23 -9.34
N HIS A 24 -5.61 -19.06 -8.69
CA HIS A 24 -5.50 -18.95 -7.23
C HIS A 24 -6.62 -19.68 -6.44
N HIS A 25 -7.68 -20.10 -7.12
CA HIS A 25 -8.76 -20.94 -6.57
C HIS A 25 -8.69 -22.41 -6.97
N ILE A 26 -7.67 -22.84 -7.75
CA ILE A 26 -7.54 -24.20 -8.29
C ILE A 26 -6.45 -24.95 -7.50
N ASN A 27 -6.60 -26.27 -7.33
CA ASN A 27 -5.69 -27.09 -6.50
C ASN A 27 -4.37 -27.50 -7.20
N GLU A 28 -4.29 -27.44 -8.52
CA GLU A 28 -3.06 -27.69 -9.30
C GLU A 28 -2.44 -26.35 -9.69
N VAL A 29 -1.38 -25.95 -8.96
CA VAL A 29 -0.81 -24.61 -9.02
C VAL A 29 0.69 -24.75 -9.23
N ASP A 30 1.27 -24.01 -10.14
CA ASP A 30 2.71 -23.91 -10.24
C ASP A 30 3.30 -23.09 -9.05
N GLU A 31 4.62 -23.05 -8.93
CA GLU A 31 5.29 -22.37 -7.81
C GLU A 31 4.92 -20.88 -7.73
N PHE A 32 4.80 -20.22 -8.86
CA PHE A 32 4.46 -18.79 -8.94
C PHE A 32 3.02 -18.51 -8.45
N ASP A 33 2.08 -19.33 -8.89
CA ASP A 33 0.68 -19.26 -8.46
C ASP A 33 0.54 -19.50 -6.95
N SER A 34 1.33 -20.44 -6.43
CA SER A 34 1.41 -20.77 -5.00
C SER A 34 1.83 -19.56 -4.17
N ILE A 35 2.87 -18.83 -4.60
CA ILE A 35 3.36 -17.62 -3.93
C ILE A 35 2.27 -16.54 -3.88
N ILE A 36 1.61 -16.27 -4.99
CA ILE A 36 0.53 -15.26 -5.06
C ILE A 36 -0.62 -15.65 -4.13
N ARG A 37 -1.04 -16.90 -4.16
CA ARG A 37 -2.12 -17.41 -3.32
C ARG A 37 -1.79 -17.33 -1.83
N ASP A 38 -0.58 -17.67 -1.45
CA ASP A 38 -0.16 -17.61 -0.06
C ASP A 38 -0.04 -16.15 0.42
N ALA A 39 0.45 -15.25 -0.42
CA ALA A 39 0.48 -13.83 -0.13
C ALA A 39 -0.92 -13.24 0.05
N ASP A 40 -1.86 -13.57 -0.84
CA ASP A 40 -3.27 -13.15 -0.75
C ASP A 40 -3.95 -13.67 0.52
N ARG A 41 -3.68 -14.92 0.91
CA ARG A 41 -4.20 -15.52 2.15
C ARG A 41 -3.67 -14.81 3.39
N ILE A 42 -2.37 -14.47 3.43
CA ILE A 42 -1.77 -13.74 4.55
C ILE A 42 -2.38 -12.33 4.61
N ALA A 43 -2.42 -11.60 3.49
CA ALA A 43 -3.02 -10.27 3.42
C ALA A 43 -4.50 -10.29 3.85
N SER A 44 -5.28 -11.27 3.38
CA SER A 44 -6.69 -11.44 3.74
C SER A 44 -6.90 -11.73 5.23
N LYS A 45 -5.96 -12.38 5.91
CA LYS A 45 -6.03 -12.56 7.37
C LYS A 45 -5.78 -11.26 8.11
N ILE A 46 -4.79 -10.48 7.67
CA ILE A 46 -4.48 -9.15 8.23
C ILE A 46 -5.67 -8.22 8.08
N ASP A 47 -6.33 -8.23 6.92
CA ASP A 47 -7.52 -7.40 6.66
C ASP A 47 -8.69 -7.72 7.59
N ARG A 48 -8.80 -8.97 8.04
CA ARG A 48 -9.94 -9.47 8.83
C ARG A 48 -9.74 -9.40 10.33
N ASN A 49 -8.69 -8.87 10.85
CA ASN A 49 -8.24 -8.79 12.25
C ASN A 49 -9.33 -8.86 13.36
N ASP A 50 -10.33 -9.74 13.20
CA ASP A 50 -11.40 -9.99 14.15
C ASP A 50 -11.20 -11.37 14.79
N GLU A 51 -10.72 -11.37 16.03
CA GLU A 51 -10.62 -12.57 16.90
C GLU A 51 -12.00 -13.24 17.17
N ASN A 52 -13.10 -12.62 16.74
CA ASN A 52 -14.49 -13.06 16.97
C ASN A 52 -15.24 -13.41 15.69
N PHE A 53 -14.56 -13.91 14.66
CA PHE A 53 -15.24 -14.33 13.44
C PHE A 53 -15.95 -15.67 13.65
N ASP A 54 -17.20 -15.63 14.11
CA ASP A 54 -18.08 -16.79 14.21
C ASP A 54 -18.60 -17.17 12.82
N PHE A 55 -18.06 -18.27 12.27
CA PHE A 55 -18.40 -18.77 10.92
C PHE A 55 -19.88 -19.22 10.79
N GLU A 56 -20.59 -19.40 11.90
CA GLU A 56 -21.92 -20.03 11.90
C GLU A 56 -23.09 -19.07 11.64
N GLU A 57 -22.94 -17.77 11.83
CA GLU A 57 -24.05 -16.80 11.63
C GLU A 57 -24.05 -16.04 10.30
N ASN A 58 -23.11 -16.32 9.40
CA ASN A 58 -23.03 -15.59 8.15
C ASN A 58 -24.10 -16.05 7.14
N HIS A 59 -25.21 -15.32 7.10
CA HIS A 59 -26.14 -15.36 5.98
C HIS A 59 -25.39 -15.10 4.68
N LYS A 60 -25.38 -16.08 3.75
CA LYS A 60 -24.80 -15.93 2.41
C LYS A 60 -25.38 -14.68 1.76
N LYS A 61 -24.57 -13.63 1.64
CA LYS A 61 -24.95 -12.44 0.88
C LYS A 61 -25.37 -12.83 -0.53
N THR A 62 -26.40 -12.22 -1.04
CA THR A 62 -26.77 -12.35 -2.45
C THR A 62 -25.72 -11.64 -3.32
N ARG A 63 -25.57 -12.05 -4.58
CA ARG A 63 -24.67 -11.39 -5.55
C ARG A 63 -24.85 -9.86 -5.59
N TYR A 64 -26.03 -9.37 -5.38
CA TYR A 64 -26.36 -7.94 -5.37
C TYR A 64 -25.81 -7.21 -4.15
N GLN A 65 -25.78 -7.84 -2.98
CA GLN A 65 -25.23 -7.26 -1.76
C GLN A 65 -23.71 -7.02 -1.85
N TYR A 66 -22.98 -7.83 -2.63
CA TYR A 66 -21.55 -7.61 -2.87
C TYR A 66 -21.30 -6.35 -3.72
N ILE A 67 -22.14 -6.09 -4.72
CA ILE A 67 -21.97 -4.95 -5.64
C ILE A 67 -22.29 -3.62 -4.92
N THR A 68 -23.23 -3.64 -3.98
CA THR A 68 -23.65 -2.44 -3.26
C THR A 68 -22.77 -2.10 -2.06
N SER A 69 -21.84 -2.96 -1.67
CA SER A 69 -20.91 -2.69 -0.56
C SER A 69 -20.05 -1.47 -0.83
N ARG A 70 -19.80 -0.67 0.20
CA ARG A 70 -19.00 0.57 0.12
C ARG A 70 -17.95 0.56 1.22
N LEU A 71 -16.80 1.20 0.93
CA LEU A 71 -15.75 1.40 1.90
C LEU A 71 -16.24 2.33 3.02
N SER A 72 -16.07 1.91 4.26
CA SER A 72 -16.38 2.69 5.45
C SER A 72 -15.20 3.57 5.85
N SER A 73 -15.49 4.77 6.32
CA SER A 73 -14.46 5.66 6.86
C SER A 73 -14.02 5.19 8.25
N ILE A 74 -12.72 5.03 8.46
CA ILE A 74 -12.15 4.75 9.79
C ILE A 74 -12.49 5.83 10.81
N MET A 75 -12.66 7.08 10.35
CA MET A 75 -13.06 8.20 11.21
C MET A 75 -14.50 8.09 11.73
N GLY A 76 -15.36 7.33 11.03
CA GLY A 76 -16.73 7.05 11.47
C GLY A 76 -16.80 6.17 12.72
N ASN A 77 -15.75 5.41 13.00
CA ASN A 77 -15.67 4.49 14.14
C ASN A 77 -15.09 5.17 15.42
N ILE A 78 -14.66 6.42 15.33
CA ILE A 78 -14.13 7.13 16.50
C ILE A 78 -15.30 7.62 17.36
N ASP A 79 -15.42 7.09 18.57
CA ASP A 79 -16.43 7.51 19.55
C ASP A 79 -15.97 8.78 20.27
N PHE A 80 -16.64 9.89 20.00
CA PHE A 80 -16.45 11.15 20.71
C PHE A 80 -17.53 11.38 21.79
N GLY A 81 -18.20 10.33 22.28
CA GLY A 81 -19.32 10.41 23.22
C GLY A 81 -20.64 10.90 22.58
N GLN A 82 -20.72 10.87 21.26
CA GLN A 82 -21.91 11.18 20.46
C GLN A 82 -22.21 10.02 19.51
N THR A 83 -23.35 10.09 18.84
CA THR A 83 -23.79 9.05 17.89
C THR A 83 -22.70 8.76 16.86
N ILE A 84 -22.29 7.49 16.77
CA ILE A 84 -21.39 6.99 15.72
C ILE A 84 -22.11 7.14 14.38
N TYR A 85 -21.55 7.89 13.45
CA TYR A 85 -22.10 8.06 12.11
C TYR A 85 -21.47 7.04 11.16
N ASP A 86 -22.28 6.15 10.59
CA ASP A 86 -21.87 5.28 9.49
C ASP A 86 -21.57 6.16 8.25
N SER A 87 -20.30 6.49 8.08
CA SER A 87 -19.85 7.31 6.97
C SER A 87 -19.13 6.45 5.93
N LYS A 88 -19.70 6.39 4.72
CA LYS A 88 -19.21 5.57 3.61
C LYS A 88 -18.71 6.43 2.46
N PHE A 89 -17.75 5.92 1.71
CA PHE A 89 -17.24 6.56 0.51
C PHE A 89 -18.13 6.22 -0.69
N LYS A 90 -18.24 7.18 -1.62
CA LYS A 90 -18.81 6.92 -2.95
C LYS A 90 -17.84 6.09 -3.77
N LEU A 91 -18.36 5.28 -4.66
CA LEU A 91 -17.58 4.51 -5.62
C LEU A 91 -17.12 5.42 -6.77
N THR A 92 -15.94 6.01 -6.60
CA THR A 92 -15.34 6.93 -7.56
C THR A 92 -13.82 6.88 -7.46
N SER A 93 -13.10 7.53 -8.37
CA SER A 93 -11.66 7.70 -8.23
C SER A 93 -11.32 8.73 -7.14
N ILE A 94 -10.16 8.55 -6.49
CA ILE A 94 -9.75 9.36 -5.33
C ILE A 94 -9.60 10.85 -5.65
N ASP A 95 -9.27 11.21 -6.88
CA ASP A 95 -9.15 12.59 -7.35
C ASP A 95 -10.50 13.30 -7.55
N GLN A 96 -11.59 12.54 -7.65
CA GLN A 96 -12.95 13.11 -7.79
C GLN A 96 -13.61 13.39 -6.45
N CYS A 97 -13.44 12.51 -5.47
CA CYS A 97 -14.03 12.68 -4.15
C CYS A 97 -13.28 11.85 -3.09
N MET A 98 -12.74 12.54 -2.09
CA MET A 98 -12.11 11.89 -0.92
C MET A 98 -12.95 12.03 0.37
N ASN A 99 -14.09 12.72 0.31
CA ASN A 99 -14.90 12.96 1.50
C ASN A 99 -15.96 11.86 1.66
N PRO A 100 -16.04 11.21 2.83
CA PRO A 100 -17.11 10.26 3.10
C PRO A 100 -18.44 10.98 3.20
N CYS A 101 -19.52 10.31 2.80
CA CYS A 101 -20.88 10.80 2.94
C CYS A 101 -21.42 10.45 4.32
N ARG A 102 -22.03 11.42 5.02
CA ARG A 102 -22.61 11.24 6.36
C ARG A 102 -23.95 10.53 6.38
N ASN A 103 -24.62 10.42 5.25
CA ASN A 103 -25.95 9.79 5.16
C ASN A 103 -25.80 8.44 4.48
N ASN A 104 -26.68 7.50 4.86
CA ASN A 104 -26.83 6.24 4.14
C ASN A 104 -26.98 6.53 2.65
N ILE A 105 -25.97 6.17 1.87
CA ILE A 105 -26.09 6.16 0.42
C ILE A 105 -27.10 5.04 0.15
N GLU A 106 -28.31 5.38 -0.30
CA GLU A 106 -29.23 4.37 -0.81
C GLU A 106 -28.54 3.59 -1.92
N GLN A 107 -28.28 2.32 -1.63
CA GLN A 107 -27.45 1.50 -2.50
C GLN A 107 -28.35 0.80 -3.50
N ASN A 108 -28.59 1.47 -4.63
CA ASN A 108 -29.26 0.87 -5.76
C ASN A 108 -28.28 -0.01 -6.55
N THR A 109 -28.65 -1.27 -6.77
CA THR A 109 -27.82 -2.26 -7.47
C THR A 109 -27.49 -1.82 -8.91
N ILE A 110 -28.45 -1.25 -9.63
CA ILE A 110 -28.27 -0.82 -11.03
C ILE A 110 -27.27 0.34 -11.07
N GLU A 111 -27.45 1.33 -10.21
CA GLU A 111 -26.56 2.48 -10.09
C GLU A 111 -25.14 2.06 -9.72
N SER A 112 -25.01 1.14 -8.76
CA SER A 112 -23.70 0.59 -8.37
C SER A 112 -22.99 -0.13 -9.51
N ILE A 113 -23.69 -0.89 -10.34
CA ILE A 113 -23.12 -1.54 -11.53
C ILE A 113 -22.60 -0.50 -12.52
N GLU A 114 -23.35 0.60 -12.72
CA GLU A 114 -22.94 1.67 -13.64
C GLU A 114 -21.72 2.44 -13.09
N GLU A 115 -21.67 2.71 -11.79
CA GLU A 115 -20.51 3.32 -11.13
C GLU A 115 -19.25 2.45 -11.31
N TYR A 116 -19.33 1.14 -11.07
CA TYR A 116 -18.22 0.21 -11.30
C TYR A 116 -17.79 0.18 -12.77
N LYS A 117 -18.73 0.13 -13.70
CA LYS A 117 -18.41 0.18 -15.14
C LYS A 117 -17.71 1.46 -15.53
N LYS A 118 -18.19 2.60 -15.05
CA LYS A 118 -17.58 3.92 -15.29
C LYS A 118 -16.15 3.96 -14.76
N LEU A 119 -15.96 3.54 -13.50
CA LEU A 119 -14.65 3.52 -12.84
C LEU A 119 -13.66 2.64 -13.60
N PHE A 120 -14.10 1.43 -13.99
CA PHE A 120 -13.29 0.50 -14.76
C PHE A 120 -12.95 1.04 -16.16
N THR A 121 -13.90 1.65 -16.85
CA THR A 121 -13.66 2.26 -18.18
C THR A 121 -12.60 3.35 -18.09
N GLN A 122 -12.70 4.26 -17.11
CA GLN A 122 -11.72 5.31 -16.89
C GLN A 122 -10.32 4.74 -16.59
N PHE A 123 -10.24 3.71 -15.76
CA PHE A 123 -8.97 3.02 -15.48
C PHE A 123 -8.33 2.44 -16.73
N ILE A 124 -9.11 1.76 -17.59
CA ILE A 124 -8.62 1.20 -18.85
C ILE A 124 -8.18 2.27 -19.85
N GLU A 125 -8.91 3.38 -19.92
CA GLU A 125 -8.56 4.50 -20.80
C GLU A 125 -7.21 5.10 -20.43
N GLU A 126 -6.92 5.31 -19.12
CA GLU A 126 -5.61 5.80 -18.68
C GLU A 126 -4.49 4.78 -18.92
N ILE A 127 -4.73 3.49 -18.71
CA ILE A 127 -3.77 2.44 -19.04
C ILE A 127 -3.40 2.47 -20.53
N LYS A 128 -4.39 2.59 -21.40
CA LYS A 128 -4.18 2.67 -22.85
C LYS A 128 -3.45 3.93 -23.25
N PHE A 129 -3.86 5.09 -22.69
CA PHE A 129 -3.24 6.36 -22.96
C PHE A 129 -1.74 6.37 -22.64
N ASP A 130 -1.36 5.80 -21.51
CA ASP A 130 0.03 5.70 -21.06
C ASP A 130 0.81 4.57 -21.73
N ASN A 131 0.21 3.80 -22.62
CA ASN A 131 0.82 2.64 -23.29
C ASN A 131 1.46 1.64 -22.30
N LEU A 132 0.88 1.46 -21.13
CA LEU A 132 1.48 0.65 -20.06
C LEU A 132 1.61 -0.83 -20.43
N LEU A 133 0.80 -1.29 -21.37
CA LEU A 133 0.68 -2.68 -21.79
C LEU A 133 1.58 -3.05 -22.96
N ILE A 134 2.17 -2.07 -23.65
CA ILE A 134 2.96 -2.28 -24.86
C ILE A 134 4.43 -2.48 -24.52
N GLY A 135 5.02 -3.57 -24.97
CA GLY A 135 6.44 -3.88 -24.79
C GLY A 135 6.81 -4.37 -23.38
N LYS A 136 8.11 -4.43 -23.07
CA LYS A 136 8.62 -5.00 -21.82
C LYS A 136 8.23 -4.18 -20.58
N PRO A 137 8.03 -4.83 -19.42
CA PRO A 137 7.90 -4.16 -18.13
C PRO A 137 9.10 -3.25 -17.86
N THR A 138 8.84 -2.05 -17.35
CA THR A 138 9.86 -1.09 -16.93
C THR A 138 9.50 -0.54 -15.54
N PRO A 139 10.47 0.00 -14.77
CA PRO A 139 10.16 0.66 -13.50
C PRO A 139 9.11 1.76 -13.64
N TYR A 140 9.17 2.55 -14.71
CA TYR A 140 8.17 3.59 -15.01
C TYR A 140 6.75 3.00 -15.13
N LYS A 141 6.57 1.93 -15.91
CA LYS A 141 5.27 1.28 -16.09
C LYS A 141 4.73 0.72 -14.79
N TYR A 142 5.61 0.12 -13.97
CA TYR A 142 5.24 -0.36 -12.66
C TYR A 142 4.74 0.79 -11.77
N HIS A 143 5.52 1.87 -11.64
CA HIS A 143 5.14 3.02 -10.82
C HIS A 143 3.85 3.67 -11.30
N ARG A 144 3.66 3.76 -12.62
CA ARG A 144 2.44 4.32 -13.18
C ARG A 144 1.23 3.41 -12.93
N MET A 145 1.36 2.11 -13.13
CA MET A 145 0.32 1.13 -12.81
C MET A 145 -0.05 1.18 -11.32
N TYR A 146 0.93 1.23 -10.45
CA TYR A 146 0.72 1.38 -9.01
C TYR A 146 -0.07 2.67 -8.68
N SER A 147 0.27 3.77 -9.31
CA SER A 147 -0.45 5.05 -9.13
C SER A 147 -1.88 4.99 -9.65
N LEU A 148 -2.12 4.28 -10.76
CA LEU A 148 -3.47 4.06 -11.29
C LEU A 148 -4.30 3.15 -10.37
N LEU A 149 -3.72 2.08 -9.85
CA LEU A 149 -4.37 1.24 -8.86
C LEU A 149 -4.72 2.05 -7.61
N TYR A 150 -3.80 2.89 -7.10
CA TYR A 150 -4.09 3.81 -6.01
C TYR A 150 -5.27 4.71 -6.34
N LYS A 151 -5.27 5.35 -7.51
CA LYS A 151 -6.32 6.27 -7.95
C LYS A 151 -7.71 5.62 -8.01
N TYR A 152 -7.79 4.40 -8.55
CA TYR A 152 -9.06 3.78 -8.90
C TYR A 152 -9.57 2.73 -7.90
N THR A 153 -8.71 2.20 -7.02
CA THR A 153 -9.11 1.11 -6.10
C THR A 153 -9.10 1.50 -4.63
N THR A 154 -8.62 2.70 -4.27
CA THR A 154 -8.58 3.17 -2.86
C THR A 154 -9.97 3.31 -2.23
N LEU A 155 -10.99 3.65 -3.00
CA LEU A 155 -12.36 3.81 -2.47
C LEU A 155 -13.24 2.56 -2.69
N ILE A 156 -12.64 1.45 -3.09
CA ILE A 156 -13.28 0.14 -3.20
C ILE A 156 -12.92 -0.68 -1.95
N PRO A 157 -13.88 -1.33 -1.27
CA PRO A 157 -13.56 -2.21 -0.15
C PRO A 157 -12.80 -3.46 -0.60
N SER A 158 -11.81 -3.91 0.18
CA SER A 158 -11.01 -5.12 -0.09
C SER A 158 -11.85 -6.39 -0.02
N SER A 159 -12.76 -6.45 0.94
CA SER A 159 -13.69 -7.55 1.13
C SER A 159 -15.13 -7.04 1.11
N THR A 160 -16.01 -7.80 0.52
CA THR A 160 -17.45 -7.53 0.51
C THR A 160 -18.21 -8.56 1.35
N TYR A 161 -17.49 -9.45 2.02
CA TYR A 161 -18.08 -10.55 2.81
C TYR A 161 -18.59 -10.10 4.16
N GLU A 162 -17.91 -9.16 4.81
CA GLU A 162 -18.32 -8.61 6.10
C GLU A 162 -19.39 -7.53 5.94
N THR A 163 -20.32 -7.49 6.90
CA THR A 163 -21.54 -6.68 6.76
C THR A 163 -21.38 -5.27 7.28
N ASN A 164 -20.49 -5.00 8.25
CA ASN A 164 -20.64 -3.81 9.06
C ASN A 164 -19.52 -2.77 9.00
N ASN A 165 -18.27 -3.10 8.78
CA ASN A 165 -17.19 -2.10 8.81
C ASN A 165 -16.04 -2.45 7.86
N GLN A 166 -16.27 -2.31 6.56
CA GLN A 166 -15.25 -2.52 5.55
C GLN A 166 -14.33 -1.30 5.47
N THR A 167 -13.32 -1.24 6.33
CA THR A 167 -12.40 -0.10 6.42
C THR A 167 -11.13 -0.29 5.61
N VAL A 168 -10.81 -1.51 5.17
CA VAL A 168 -9.63 -1.80 4.36
C VAL A 168 -9.96 -1.62 2.88
N SER A 169 -9.16 -0.83 2.18
CA SER A 169 -9.33 -0.58 0.74
C SER A 169 -8.78 -1.73 -0.10
N LEU A 170 -9.33 -1.90 -1.30
CA LEU A 170 -8.79 -2.86 -2.27
C LEU A 170 -7.34 -2.51 -2.64
N PHE A 171 -6.99 -1.23 -2.69
CA PHE A 171 -5.62 -0.81 -2.94
C PHE A 171 -4.66 -1.28 -1.84
N ASP A 172 -5.03 -1.11 -0.56
CA ASP A 172 -4.17 -1.50 0.56
C ASP A 172 -3.98 -3.02 0.61
N HIS A 173 -5.05 -3.77 0.35
CA HIS A 173 -4.98 -5.23 0.20
C HIS A 173 -4.04 -5.66 -0.94
N LEU A 174 -4.18 -5.08 -2.13
CA LEU A 174 -3.32 -5.39 -3.28
C LEU A 174 -1.86 -5.00 -3.03
N LYS A 175 -1.63 -3.86 -2.37
CA LYS A 175 -0.31 -3.39 -1.97
C LYS A 175 0.36 -4.39 -1.02
N LEU A 176 -0.34 -4.80 0.02
CA LEU A 176 0.17 -5.75 1.01
C LEU A 176 0.42 -7.12 0.40
N THR A 177 -0.53 -7.63 -0.39
CA THR A 177 -0.36 -8.87 -1.16
C THR A 177 0.89 -8.83 -2.04
N THR A 178 1.11 -7.71 -2.75
CA THR A 178 2.31 -7.52 -3.59
C THR A 178 3.59 -7.48 -2.77
N ALA A 179 3.59 -6.81 -1.62
CA ALA A 179 4.74 -6.74 -0.72
C ALA A 179 5.12 -8.13 -0.20
N ILE A 180 4.15 -8.92 0.25
CA ILE A 180 4.36 -10.28 0.74
C ILE A 180 4.83 -11.18 -0.41
N ALA A 181 4.16 -11.16 -1.55
CA ALA A 181 4.53 -11.97 -2.71
C ALA A 181 5.96 -11.69 -3.20
N SER A 182 6.39 -10.42 -3.21
CA SER A 182 7.76 -10.05 -3.60
C SER A 182 8.82 -10.55 -2.61
N CYS A 183 8.49 -10.66 -1.33
CA CYS A 183 9.36 -11.27 -0.33
C CYS A 183 9.41 -12.79 -0.49
N LEU A 184 8.25 -13.46 -0.61
CA LEU A 184 8.16 -14.90 -0.79
C LEU A 184 8.82 -15.38 -2.09
N SER A 185 8.82 -14.58 -3.15
CA SER A 185 9.50 -14.91 -4.42
C SER A 185 11.02 -14.98 -4.30
N GLN A 186 11.63 -14.36 -3.28
CA GLN A 186 13.06 -14.41 -3.04
C GLN A 186 13.47 -15.54 -2.10
N ASN A 187 12.61 -15.85 -1.14
CA ASN A 187 12.78 -16.98 -0.23
C ASN A 187 11.39 -17.41 0.27
N ASN A 188 10.89 -18.52 -0.26
CA ASN A 188 9.58 -19.06 0.13
C ASN A 188 9.65 -19.73 1.52
N CYS A 189 9.79 -18.90 2.55
CA CYS A 189 9.80 -19.30 3.94
C CYS A 189 8.67 -18.62 4.73
N ASN A 190 8.52 -19.00 5.99
CA ASN A 190 7.45 -18.48 6.85
C ASN A 190 7.82 -17.17 7.58
N ASN A 191 8.99 -16.61 7.29
CA ASN A 191 9.49 -15.45 8.02
C ASN A 191 9.71 -14.26 7.08
N PHE A 192 9.61 -13.08 7.65
CA PHE A 192 9.91 -11.79 7.04
C PHE A 192 10.76 -10.96 8.00
N TYR A 193 11.27 -9.85 7.53
CA TYR A 193 11.79 -8.79 8.38
C TYR A 193 10.94 -7.55 8.25
N MET A 194 10.59 -6.95 9.39
CA MET A 194 10.08 -5.60 9.50
C MET A 194 11.26 -4.68 9.81
N LEU A 195 11.48 -3.69 8.97
CA LEU A 195 12.51 -2.67 9.15
C LEU A 195 11.86 -1.32 9.32
N GLU A 196 12.03 -0.73 10.50
CA GLU A 196 11.65 0.65 10.77
C GLU A 196 12.90 1.52 10.87
N PHE A 197 12.84 2.74 10.34
CA PHE A 197 13.86 3.75 10.57
C PHE A 197 13.24 5.13 10.74
N ASP A 198 13.94 5.99 11.48
CA ASP A 198 13.55 7.37 11.71
C ASP A 198 14.75 8.31 11.56
N VAL A 199 14.53 9.47 10.96
CA VAL A 199 15.52 10.55 10.84
C VAL A 199 15.40 11.44 12.07
N SER A 200 16.39 11.41 12.93
CA SER A 200 16.42 12.20 14.16
C SER A 200 17.01 13.59 13.93
N GLY A 201 16.60 14.55 14.75
CA GLY A 201 17.07 15.93 14.67
C GLY A 201 16.28 16.83 13.73
N ILE A 202 15.16 16.33 13.17
CA ILE A 202 14.33 17.03 12.18
C ILE A 202 13.89 18.41 12.65
N GLN A 203 13.36 18.54 13.85
CA GLN A 203 12.89 19.83 14.36
C GLN A 203 14.02 20.84 14.47
N SER A 204 15.14 20.45 15.09
CA SER A 204 16.33 21.32 15.20
C SER A 204 16.84 21.74 13.83
N PHE A 205 16.87 20.83 12.87
CA PHE A 205 17.29 21.11 11.50
C PHE A 205 16.33 22.07 10.78
N ILE A 206 15.03 21.86 10.86
CA ILE A 206 14.01 22.69 10.19
C ILE A 206 13.99 24.09 10.79
N TYR A 207 13.97 24.21 12.14
CA TYR A 207 13.83 25.48 12.84
C TYR A 207 15.14 26.22 13.09
N LYS A 208 16.29 25.68 12.70
CA LYS A 208 17.58 26.37 12.79
C LYS A 208 17.55 27.65 11.93
N ILE A 209 17.18 28.75 12.55
CA ILE A 209 17.16 30.06 11.91
C ILE A 209 18.61 30.52 11.79
N THR A 210 19.09 30.68 10.55
CA THR A 210 20.39 31.34 10.33
C THR A 210 20.22 32.83 10.64
N GLU A 211 21.07 33.39 11.49
CA GLU A 211 21.04 34.78 11.99
C GLU A 211 21.07 35.89 10.90
N GLY A 212 20.98 35.52 9.62
CA GLY A 212 20.97 36.45 8.49
C GLY A 212 19.63 36.66 7.80
N SER A 213 18.57 35.95 8.16
CA SER A 213 17.27 36.02 7.47
C SER A 213 16.37 37.12 8.04
N LYS A 214 16.56 38.36 7.58
CA LYS A 214 15.86 39.54 8.11
C LYS A 214 14.42 39.76 7.63
N THR A 215 13.84 38.86 6.79
CA THR A 215 12.48 39.03 6.27
C THR A 215 11.60 37.79 6.54
N LYS A 216 10.36 38.01 7.02
CA LYS A 216 9.37 36.93 7.30
C LYS A 216 9.12 35.98 6.11
N THR A 217 9.16 36.48 4.88
CA THR A 217 8.98 35.69 3.66
C THR A 217 10.12 34.69 3.42
N ASN A 218 11.35 35.02 3.80
CA ASN A 218 12.51 34.13 3.67
C ASN A 218 12.48 32.99 4.70
N ILE A 219 11.95 33.24 5.90
CA ILE A 219 11.79 32.22 6.94
C ILE A 219 10.83 31.12 6.48
N ALA A 220 9.65 31.47 6.00
CA ALA A 220 8.67 30.50 5.52
C ALA A 220 9.19 29.64 4.34
N LYS A 221 9.91 30.25 3.40
CA LYS A 221 10.56 29.52 2.29
C LYS A 221 11.63 28.56 2.81
N SER A 222 12.45 29.00 3.76
CA SER A 222 13.50 28.16 4.36
C SER A 222 12.91 26.97 5.11
N LEU A 223 11.85 27.16 5.90
CA LEU A 223 11.18 26.08 6.63
C LEU A 223 10.60 25.04 5.67
N ARG A 224 9.88 25.48 4.62
CA ARG A 224 9.35 24.57 3.59
C ARG A 224 10.45 23.80 2.86
N GLY A 225 11.52 24.50 2.47
CA GLY A 225 12.65 23.89 1.78
C GLY A 225 13.35 22.82 2.64
N ARG A 226 13.55 23.09 3.94
CA ARG A 226 14.16 22.13 4.86
C ARG A 226 13.24 20.95 5.15
N SER A 227 11.94 21.17 5.31
CA SER A 227 10.95 20.09 5.46
C SER A 227 10.94 19.18 4.22
N ALA A 228 10.84 19.77 3.03
CA ALA A 228 10.92 19.01 1.77
C ALA A 228 12.25 18.24 1.65
N PHE A 229 13.35 18.82 2.09
CA PHE A 229 14.66 18.17 2.07
C PHE A 229 14.73 16.95 2.99
N VAL A 230 14.15 17.01 4.20
CA VAL A 230 14.04 15.85 5.09
C VAL A 230 13.25 14.73 4.43
N THR A 231 12.11 15.05 3.82
CA THR A 231 11.30 14.07 3.07
C THR A 231 12.11 13.43 1.93
N LEU A 232 12.93 14.21 1.20
CA LEU A 232 13.80 13.67 0.15
C LEU A 232 14.89 12.74 0.70
N ILE A 233 15.47 13.06 1.86
CA ILE A 233 16.44 12.16 2.55
C ILE A 233 15.74 10.86 2.93
N THR A 234 14.57 10.92 3.57
CA THR A 234 13.79 9.75 3.95
C THR A 234 13.49 8.86 2.74
N ASN A 235 13.03 9.46 1.66
CA ASN A 235 12.77 8.73 0.40
C ASN A 235 14.06 8.12 -0.18
N ALA A 236 15.18 8.85 -0.17
CA ALA A 236 16.44 8.32 -0.66
C ALA A 236 16.92 7.11 0.15
N ILE A 237 16.78 7.14 1.48
CA ILE A 237 17.07 6.00 2.35
C ILE A 237 16.15 4.82 2.00
N THR A 238 14.84 5.05 1.95
CA THR A 238 13.83 4.05 1.63
C THR A 238 14.14 3.34 0.31
N TYR A 239 14.32 4.10 -0.78
CA TYR A 239 14.59 3.52 -2.10
C TYR A 239 15.97 2.86 -2.19
N THR A 240 16.98 3.35 -1.45
CA THR A 240 18.27 2.66 -1.34
C THR A 240 18.13 1.26 -0.74
N ILE A 241 17.29 1.11 0.29
CA ILE A 241 17.03 -0.19 0.91
C ILE A 241 16.24 -1.08 -0.05
N LEU A 242 15.17 -0.58 -0.66
CA LEU A 242 14.37 -1.35 -1.62
C LEU A 242 15.22 -1.87 -2.78
N ASP A 243 16.12 -1.04 -3.31
CA ASP A 243 17.02 -1.42 -4.40
C ASP A 243 17.97 -2.57 -4.00
N LYS A 244 18.52 -2.55 -2.77
CA LYS A 244 19.36 -3.62 -2.24
C LYS A 244 18.68 -4.98 -2.25
N PHE A 245 17.37 -5.01 -1.99
CA PHE A 245 16.56 -6.23 -1.96
C PHE A 245 15.74 -6.44 -3.24
N LYS A 246 15.95 -5.62 -4.28
CA LYS A 246 15.17 -5.67 -5.55
C LYS A 246 13.66 -5.64 -5.30
N LEU A 247 13.24 -4.86 -4.32
CA LEU A 247 11.85 -4.68 -3.93
C LEU A 247 11.23 -3.47 -4.62
N THR A 248 9.92 -3.35 -4.49
CA THR A 248 9.14 -2.27 -5.08
C THR A 248 8.57 -1.35 -4.00
N GLN A 249 7.94 -0.26 -4.40
CA GLN A 249 7.27 0.66 -3.48
C GLN A 249 6.10 0.01 -2.72
N ALA A 250 5.58 -1.14 -3.15
CA ALA A 250 4.58 -1.89 -2.40
C ALA A 250 5.10 -2.32 -1.02
N ASN A 251 6.41 -2.59 -0.90
CA ASN A 251 7.06 -2.98 0.34
C ASN A 251 7.23 -1.83 1.37
N ILE A 252 6.88 -0.59 0.99
CA ILE A 252 6.77 0.52 1.93
C ILE A 252 5.41 0.42 2.63
N ILE A 253 5.37 -0.13 3.84
CA ILE A 253 4.12 -0.26 4.60
C ILE A 253 3.57 1.12 4.90
N PHE A 254 4.38 1.99 5.51
CA PHE A 254 4.09 3.42 5.59
C PHE A 254 5.36 4.28 5.53
N ASN A 255 5.19 5.57 5.20
CA ASN A 255 6.24 6.57 5.17
C ASN A 255 5.69 7.87 5.76
N THR A 256 6.32 8.35 6.83
CA THR A 256 5.90 9.54 7.59
C THR A 256 6.53 10.84 7.10
N GLY A 257 7.40 10.78 6.09
CA GLY A 257 8.21 11.93 5.64
C GLY A 257 9.46 12.20 6.48
N GLY A 258 9.59 11.54 7.64
CA GLY A 258 10.80 11.55 8.50
C GLY A 258 11.31 10.14 8.78
N GLY A 259 10.46 9.14 8.60
CA GLY A 259 10.78 7.73 8.79
C GLY A 259 9.94 6.83 7.89
N ALA A 260 10.24 5.55 7.84
CA ALA A 260 9.45 4.57 7.10
C ALA A 260 9.51 3.18 7.75
N LEU A 261 8.44 2.40 7.53
CA LEU A 261 8.36 0.99 7.84
C LEU A 261 8.32 0.18 6.55
N LEU A 262 9.20 -0.79 6.43
CA LEU A 262 9.39 -1.62 5.24
C LEU A 262 9.20 -3.10 5.58
N LEU A 263 8.58 -3.85 4.67
CA LEU A 263 8.54 -5.31 4.69
C LEU A 263 9.65 -5.86 3.79
N LEU A 264 10.55 -6.68 4.36
CA LEU A 264 11.72 -7.21 3.69
C LEU A 264 11.71 -8.75 3.68
N PRO A 265 12.37 -9.40 2.68
CA PRO A 265 12.49 -10.84 2.65
C PRO A 265 13.42 -11.33 3.75
N TYR A 266 13.15 -12.53 4.25
CA TYR A 266 14.01 -13.25 5.19
C TYR A 266 15.12 -13.98 4.41
N LEU A 267 16.31 -13.39 4.32
CA LEU A 267 17.50 -13.98 3.71
C LEU A 267 18.61 -14.06 4.77
N ASP A 268 19.56 -14.96 4.57
CA ASP A 268 20.65 -15.19 5.54
C ASP A 268 21.51 -13.95 5.80
N ASP A 269 21.59 -13.07 4.82
CA ASP A 269 22.41 -11.85 4.89
C ASP A 269 21.60 -10.54 5.05
N THR A 270 20.28 -10.61 5.24
CA THR A 270 19.40 -9.43 5.34
C THR A 270 19.88 -8.46 6.41
N GLU A 271 20.11 -8.93 7.64
CA GLU A 271 20.58 -8.07 8.73
C GLU A 271 21.93 -7.42 8.43
N LYS A 272 22.86 -8.16 7.83
CA LYS A 272 24.18 -7.67 7.45
C LYS A 272 24.08 -6.60 6.37
N ILE A 273 23.23 -6.79 5.37
CA ILE A 273 23.00 -5.80 4.30
C ILE A 273 22.45 -4.52 4.91
N ILE A 274 21.45 -4.62 5.79
CA ILE A 274 20.82 -3.48 6.45
C ILE A 274 21.85 -2.73 7.30
N HIS A 275 22.58 -3.44 8.16
CA HIS A 275 23.60 -2.83 9.02
C HIS A 275 24.66 -2.07 8.20
N ASN A 276 25.19 -2.67 7.15
CA ASN A 276 26.17 -2.03 6.27
C ASN A 276 25.60 -0.81 5.54
N THR A 277 24.33 -0.88 5.13
CA THR A 277 23.64 0.21 4.45
C THR A 277 23.48 1.41 5.40
N PHE A 278 22.96 1.17 6.61
CA PHE A 278 22.81 2.25 7.61
C PHE A 278 24.13 2.82 8.10
N ASN A 279 25.17 2.01 8.23
CA ASN A 279 26.52 2.50 8.53
C ASN A 279 27.02 3.47 7.44
N THR A 280 26.75 3.17 6.18
CA THR A 280 27.13 4.05 5.07
C THR A 280 26.30 5.35 5.10
N ILE A 281 24.98 5.24 5.27
CA ILE A 281 24.06 6.39 5.36
C ILE A 281 24.44 7.29 6.53
N THR A 282 24.69 6.74 7.71
CA THR A 282 25.09 7.49 8.90
C THR A 282 26.39 8.27 8.67
N LYS A 283 27.39 7.64 8.02
CA LYS A 283 28.64 8.33 7.67
C LYS A 283 28.40 9.49 6.71
N GLU A 284 27.55 9.32 5.70
CA GLU A 284 27.23 10.38 4.74
C GLU A 284 26.41 11.52 5.38
N LEU A 285 25.47 11.20 6.25
CA LEU A 285 24.73 12.21 7.03
C LEU A 285 25.66 12.99 7.95
N TYR A 286 26.57 12.32 8.65
CA TYR A 286 27.53 12.96 9.52
C TYR A 286 28.46 13.93 8.77
N LYS A 287 28.99 13.52 7.61
CA LYS A 287 29.83 14.38 6.75
C LYS A 287 29.11 15.67 6.33
N ARG A 288 27.80 15.59 6.06
CA ARG A 288 27.03 16.71 5.50
C ARG A 288 26.39 17.60 6.57
N PHE A 289 25.96 16.98 7.65
CA PHE A 289 25.12 17.63 8.67
C PHE A 289 25.72 17.61 10.07
N ASN A 290 26.89 17.00 10.24
CA ASN A 290 27.48 16.69 11.55
C ASN A 290 26.45 15.90 12.39
N THR A 291 26.06 16.46 13.55
CA THR A 291 25.06 15.87 14.44
C THR A 291 23.65 16.47 14.27
N SER A 292 23.45 17.37 13.28
CA SER A 292 22.17 18.06 13.10
C SER A 292 21.07 17.11 12.56
N LEU A 293 21.44 16.10 11.79
CA LEU A 293 20.58 15.04 11.33
C LEU A 293 21.30 13.70 11.51
N SER A 294 20.60 12.74 12.05
CA SER A 294 21.05 11.35 12.18
C SER A 294 19.93 10.39 11.79
N VAL A 295 20.22 9.11 11.65
CA VAL A 295 19.23 8.08 11.39
C VAL A 295 19.38 6.96 12.41
N VAL A 296 18.26 6.50 12.92
CA VAL A 296 18.15 5.31 13.79
C VAL A 296 17.30 4.28 13.07
N TYR A 297 17.51 3.01 13.33
CA TYR A 297 16.69 1.95 12.76
C TYR A 297 16.55 0.78 13.73
N ALA A 298 15.48 0.05 13.57
CA ALA A 298 15.23 -1.24 14.21
C ALA A 298 14.84 -2.26 13.13
N ILE A 299 15.25 -3.49 13.33
CA ILE A 299 14.85 -4.61 12.47
C ILE A 299 14.34 -5.72 13.37
N GLU A 300 13.20 -6.28 12.99
CA GLU A 300 12.56 -7.37 13.72
C GLU A 300 12.19 -8.49 12.74
N LYS A 301 12.46 -9.72 13.15
CA LYS A 301 12.01 -10.91 12.45
C LYS A 301 10.58 -11.19 12.86
N VAL A 302 9.68 -11.32 11.90
CA VAL A 302 8.27 -11.63 12.10
C VAL A 302 7.90 -12.92 11.37
N ASP A 303 7.15 -13.78 12.03
CA ASP A 303 6.56 -14.97 11.41
C ASP A 303 5.31 -14.57 10.60
N LYS A 304 4.99 -15.31 9.54
CA LYS A 304 3.79 -15.05 8.73
C LYS A 304 2.49 -15.08 9.53
N PHE A 305 2.46 -15.81 10.66
CA PHE A 305 1.31 -15.85 11.55
C PHE A 305 1.26 -14.64 12.47
N GLU A 306 2.41 -14.07 12.85
CA GLU A 306 2.51 -12.84 13.65
C GLU A 306 2.09 -11.61 12.83
N LEU A 307 2.33 -11.62 11.51
CA LEU A 307 1.82 -10.57 10.62
C LEU A 307 0.28 -10.52 10.57
N SER A 308 -0.38 -11.62 10.95
CA SER A 308 -1.83 -11.76 10.90
C SER A 308 -2.50 -11.69 12.27
N ASN A 309 -1.73 -11.48 13.34
CA ASN A 309 -2.18 -11.23 14.71
C ASN A 309 -1.83 -9.80 15.12
#